data_c3241229877e7cc47fa0374a06570bbe
#
_entry.id   c3241229877e7cc47fa0374a06570bbe
#
_cell.length_a   1.000
_cell.length_b   1.000
_cell.length_c   1.000
_cell.angle_alpha   90.00
_cell.angle_beta   90.00
_cell.angle_gamma   90.00
#
_symmetry.space_group_name_H-M   'P 1'
#
loop_
_entity.id
_entity.type
_entity.pdbx_description
1 polymer ?
#
loop_
_entity_poly.entity_id
_entity_poly.type
_entity_poly.pdbx_seq_one_letter_code
_entity_poly.pdbx_strand_id
1 'polypeptide(L)'
;MAAKELAGRTALVTGGSRGIGRAVCVRLAREGARIGLNYTSNQAAARAAQALVEAEGADCALVKADVSDPRAVAAMVGEVERALGPVDLLVTSAGIAPTEVRGEVPLETWRQIIAVNVDGTFLPVMAVKDGMIARGFGRIVCFASIAGLRPRPAMLAYSTSKAAVVGFARSCSEAFAPAIRINCIAPGLIDTDMPAASLTPEIRQRMIDATPLKRIGRPEEMAELALFLLSERASFITGQTCVADGGRVTLP
;
A
#
# COMPACT_ATOMS: atom_id res chain seq x y z
N MET A 1 24.81 -3.69 -17.95
CA MET A 1 23.55 -3.23 -17.31
C MET A 1 23.73 -3.40 -15.83
N ALA A 2 23.33 -2.42 -15.02
CA ALA A 2 23.35 -2.57 -13.56
C ALA A 2 22.42 -3.73 -13.15
N ALA A 3 22.79 -4.48 -12.12
CA ALA A 3 21.97 -5.57 -11.61
C ALA A 3 20.65 -4.98 -11.07
N LYS A 4 19.52 -5.61 -11.43
CA LYS A 4 18.20 -5.20 -10.92
C LYS A 4 18.12 -5.49 -9.42
N GLU A 5 17.73 -4.50 -8.61
CA GLU A 5 17.78 -4.56 -7.14
C GLU A 5 16.90 -5.67 -6.53
N LEU A 6 15.81 -6.03 -7.20
CA LEU A 6 14.83 -7.01 -6.71
C LEU A 6 14.79 -8.29 -7.54
N ALA A 7 15.85 -8.54 -8.33
CA ALA A 7 15.93 -9.75 -9.15
C ALA A 7 15.73 -11.03 -8.32
N GLY A 8 14.82 -11.89 -8.77
CA GLY A 8 14.51 -13.17 -8.10
C GLY A 8 13.58 -13.04 -6.87
N ARG A 9 13.20 -11.84 -6.44
CA ARG A 9 12.24 -11.62 -5.35
C ARG A 9 10.79 -11.70 -5.82
N THR A 10 9.91 -12.15 -4.96
CA THR A 10 8.46 -12.15 -5.18
C THR A 10 7.82 -11.05 -4.33
N ALA A 11 7.11 -10.12 -4.99
CA ALA A 11 6.36 -9.05 -4.34
C ALA A 11 4.85 -9.31 -4.45
N LEU A 12 4.15 -9.30 -3.32
CA LEU A 12 2.68 -9.25 -3.28
C LEU A 12 2.21 -7.83 -3.02
N VAL A 13 1.35 -7.30 -3.92
CA VAL A 13 0.79 -5.96 -3.80
C VAL A 13 -0.73 -6.05 -3.70
N THR A 14 -1.31 -5.69 -2.56
CA THR A 14 -2.77 -5.61 -2.43
C THR A 14 -3.29 -4.32 -3.05
N GLY A 15 -4.45 -4.39 -3.71
CA GLY A 15 -5.00 -3.25 -4.45
C GLY A 15 -4.16 -2.82 -5.65
N GLY A 16 -3.47 -3.77 -6.30
CA GLY A 16 -2.52 -3.54 -7.39
C GLY A 16 -3.12 -3.13 -8.74
N SER A 17 -4.46 -3.13 -8.88
CA SER A 17 -5.10 -2.90 -10.19
C SER A 17 -5.15 -1.44 -10.65
N ARG A 18 -4.96 -0.46 -9.75
CA ARG A 18 -5.06 0.98 -10.06
C ARG A 18 -4.23 1.83 -9.09
N GLY A 19 -4.15 3.13 -9.39
CA GLY A 19 -3.57 4.15 -8.52
C GLY A 19 -2.15 3.81 -8.05
N ILE A 20 -1.90 3.99 -6.77
CA ILE A 20 -0.59 3.76 -6.14
C ILE A 20 -0.18 2.29 -6.25
N GLY A 21 -1.09 1.35 -5.98
CA GLY A 21 -0.79 -0.08 -6.04
C GLY A 21 -0.31 -0.52 -7.43
N ARG A 22 -0.95 -0.04 -8.51
CA ARG A 22 -0.51 -0.30 -9.89
C ARG A 22 0.87 0.29 -10.16
N ALA A 23 1.11 1.54 -9.77
CA ALA A 23 2.42 2.17 -9.94
C ALA A 23 3.53 1.40 -9.20
N VAL A 24 3.24 0.90 -7.98
CA VAL A 24 4.16 0.04 -7.23
C VAL A 24 4.42 -1.27 -7.98
N CYS A 25 3.38 -1.98 -8.47
CA CYS A 25 3.56 -3.20 -9.24
C CYS A 25 4.53 -3.00 -10.42
N VAL A 26 4.28 -1.98 -11.24
CA VAL A 26 5.13 -1.67 -12.41
C VAL A 26 6.55 -1.29 -11.98
N ARG A 27 6.69 -0.48 -10.92
CA ARG A 27 8.01 -0.04 -10.45
C ARG A 27 8.87 -1.19 -9.93
N LEU A 28 8.27 -2.10 -9.15
CA LEU A 28 8.98 -3.29 -8.65
C LEU A 28 9.32 -4.27 -9.77
N ALA A 29 8.46 -4.41 -10.78
CA ALA A 29 8.72 -5.21 -11.97
C ALA A 29 9.95 -4.73 -12.73
N ARG A 30 10.14 -3.41 -12.91
CA ARG A 30 11.34 -2.81 -13.53
C ARG A 30 12.62 -3.21 -12.82
N GLU A 31 12.57 -3.39 -11.51
CA GLU A 31 13.68 -3.86 -10.68
C GLU A 31 13.82 -5.38 -10.63
N GLY A 32 13.02 -6.11 -11.41
CA GLY A 32 13.15 -7.57 -11.58
C GLY A 32 12.39 -8.41 -10.58
N ALA A 33 11.47 -7.82 -9.81
CA ALA A 33 10.58 -8.59 -8.95
C ALA A 33 9.50 -9.30 -9.78
N ARG A 34 9.13 -10.52 -9.36
CA ARG A 34 7.91 -11.20 -9.79
C ARG A 34 6.74 -10.63 -8.99
N ILE A 35 5.59 -10.40 -9.61
CA ILE A 35 4.50 -9.61 -9.03
C ILE A 35 3.24 -10.45 -8.81
N GLY A 36 2.86 -10.67 -7.55
CA GLY A 36 1.51 -11.06 -7.16
C GLY A 36 0.63 -9.80 -7.10
N LEU A 37 -0.24 -9.60 -8.09
CA LEU A 37 -1.12 -8.46 -8.20
C LEU A 37 -2.51 -8.83 -7.69
N ASN A 38 -2.90 -8.31 -6.52
CA ASN A 38 -4.24 -8.52 -5.98
C ASN A 38 -5.22 -7.42 -6.42
N TYR A 39 -6.45 -7.84 -6.67
CA TYR A 39 -7.61 -6.98 -6.92
C TYR A 39 -8.90 -7.60 -6.33
N THR A 40 -9.95 -6.78 -6.15
CA THR A 40 -11.22 -7.26 -5.57
C THR A 40 -12.30 -7.48 -6.64
N SER A 41 -12.62 -6.48 -7.46
CA SER A 41 -13.80 -6.50 -8.32
C SER A 41 -13.52 -6.15 -9.78
N ASN A 42 -12.70 -5.14 -10.08
CA ASN A 42 -12.47 -4.67 -11.45
C ASN A 42 -11.40 -5.50 -12.17
N GLN A 43 -11.82 -6.60 -12.80
CA GLN A 43 -10.94 -7.49 -13.54
C GLN A 43 -10.32 -6.83 -14.78
N ALA A 44 -11.05 -5.95 -15.46
CA ALA A 44 -10.51 -5.26 -16.63
C ALA A 44 -9.33 -4.35 -16.25
N ALA A 45 -9.46 -3.55 -15.18
CA ALA A 45 -8.37 -2.74 -14.67
C ALA A 45 -7.20 -3.60 -14.19
N ALA A 46 -7.47 -4.75 -13.57
CA ALA A 46 -6.45 -5.66 -13.11
C ALA A 46 -5.65 -6.30 -14.26
N ARG A 47 -6.32 -6.72 -15.34
CA ARG A 47 -5.65 -7.22 -16.55
C ARG A 47 -4.83 -6.12 -17.25
N ALA A 48 -5.32 -4.89 -17.31
CA ALA A 48 -4.54 -3.78 -17.85
C ALA A 48 -3.28 -3.50 -17.01
N ALA A 49 -3.37 -3.59 -15.68
CA ALA A 49 -2.23 -3.45 -14.79
C ALA A 49 -1.24 -4.63 -14.95
N GLN A 50 -1.74 -5.86 -15.09
CA GLN A 50 -0.92 -7.04 -15.39
C GLN A 50 -0.12 -6.85 -16.69
N ALA A 51 -0.76 -6.41 -17.76
CA ALA A 51 -0.07 -6.17 -19.03
C ALA A 51 1.07 -5.13 -18.91
N LEU A 52 0.89 -4.10 -18.07
CA LEU A 52 1.96 -3.14 -17.79
C LEU A 52 3.14 -3.77 -17.04
N VAL A 53 2.88 -4.67 -16.09
CA VAL A 53 3.93 -5.42 -15.37
C VAL A 53 4.68 -6.36 -16.32
N GLU A 54 3.96 -7.10 -17.15
CA GLU A 54 4.53 -8.04 -18.10
C GLU A 54 5.35 -7.33 -19.20
N ALA A 55 4.96 -6.10 -19.58
CA ALA A 55 5.73 -5.26 -20.51
C ALA A 55 7.11 -4.84 -19.96
N GLU A 56 7.29 -4.85 -18.63
CA GLU A 56 8.60 -4.65 -17.99
C GLU A 56 9.44 -5.94 -17.94
N GLY A 57 8.92 -7.05 -18.49
CA GLY A 57 9.58 -8.36 -18.55
C GLY A 57 9.50 -9.15 -17.25
N ALA A 58 8.52 -8.87 -16.38
CA ALA A 58 8.32 -9.56 -15.11
C ALA A 58 7.15 -10.54 -15.17
N ASP A 59 7.26 -11.68 -14.46
CA ASP A 59 6.15 -12.59 -14.23
C ASP A 59 5.10 -11.93 -13.35
N CYS A 60 3.82 -12.09 -13.69
CA CYS A 60 2.71 -11.53 -12.94
C CYS A 60 1.60 -12.56 -12.69
N ALA A 61 1.34 -12.86 -11.41
CA ALA A 61 0.17 -13.62 -10.98
C ALA A 61 -0.96 -12.67 -10.58
N LEU A 62 -2.09 -12.74 -11.30
CA LEU A 62 -3.27 -11.91 -11.04
C LEU A 62 -4.22 -12.65 -10.12
N VAL A 63 -4.40 -12.18 -8.87
CA VAL A 63 -5.19 -12.87 -7.85
C VAL A 63 -6.37 -12.03 -7.37
N LYS A 64 -7.58 -12.59 -7.49
CA LYS A 64 -8.80 -11.97 -6.99
C LYS A 64 -9.02 -12.37 -5.53
N ALA A 65 -8.98 -11.40 -4.62
CA ALA A 65 -9.31 -11.62 -3.20
C ALA A 65 -9.82 -10.34 -2.55
N ASP A 66 -10.78 -10.48 -1.64
CA ASP A 66 -11.12 -9.43 -0.69
C ASP A 66 -10.13 -9.50 0.48
N VAL A 67 -9.40 -8.42 0.70
CA VAL A 67 -8.38 -8.34 1.75
C VAL A 67 -8.96 -8.34 3.16
N SER A 68 -10.27 -8.11 3.33
CA SER A 68 -10.97 -8.16 4.61
C SER A 68 -11.44 -9.59 4.99
N ASP A 69 -11.34 -10.55 4.07
CA ASP A 69 -11.69 -11.96 4.31
C ASP A 69 -10.43 -12.80 4.60
N PRO A 70 -10.28 -13.36 5.82
CA PRO A 70 -9.12 -14.16 6.18
C PRO A 70 -8.89 -15.38 5.27
N ARG A 71 -9.96 -16.02 4.80
CA ARG A 71 -9.86 -17.20 3.92
C ARG A 71 -9.41 -16.81 2.52
N ALA A 72 -9.96 -15.70 2.00
CA ALA A 72 -9.55 -15.16 0.70
C ALA A 72 -8.08 -14.71 0.73
N VAL A 73 -7.63 -14.09 1.82
CA VAL A 73 -6.22 -13.69 1.97
C VAL A 73 -5.29 -14.90 2.05
N ALA A 74 -5.62 -15.94 2.82
CA ALA A 74 -4.81 -17.14 2.89
C ALA A 74 -4.71 -17.85 1.52
N ALA A 75 -5.83 -17.94 0.79
CA ALA A 75 -5.86 -18.49 -0.56
C ALA A 75 -5.02 -17.65 -1.54
N MET A 76 -5.12 -16.32 -1.49
CA MET A 76 -4.33 -15.38 -2.30
C MET A 76 -2.83 -15.58 -2.10
N VAL A 77 -2.36 -15.63 -0.86
CA VAL A 77 -0.93 -15.83 -0.57
C VAL A 77 -0.49 -17.19 -1.11
N GLY A 78 -1.23 -18.28 -0.85
CA GLY A 78 -0.90 -19.61 -1.35
C GLY A 78 -0.89 -19.71 -2.88
N GLU A 79 -1.76 -18.97 -3.58
CA GLU A 79 -1.78 -18.92 -5.05
C GLU A 79 -0.55 -18.19 -5.59
N VAL A 80 -0.20 -17.04 -5.00
CA VAL A 80 1.00 -16.28 -5.38
C VAL A 80 2.26 -17.09 -5.13
N GLU A 81 2.39 -17.72 -3.96
CA GLU A 81 3.58 -18.52 -3.62
C GLU A 81 3.73 -19.74 -4.53
N ARG A 82 2.64 -20.36 -4.92
CA ARG A 82 2.66 -21.49 -5.87
C ARG A 82 3.07 -21.06 -7.27
N ALA A 83 2.63 -19.89 -7.71
CA ALA A 83 2.90 -19.40 -9.06
C ALA A 83 4.29 -18.75 -9.20
N LEU A 84 4.73 -18.01 -8.19
CA LEU A 84 5.89 -17.13 -8.27
C LEU A 84 6.99 -17.43 -7.24
N GLY A 85 6.76 -18.37 -6.34
CA GLY A 85 7.65 -18.67 -5.21
C GLY A 85 7.32 -17.79 -3.99
N PRO A 86 8.04 -18.03 -2.87
CA PRO A 86 7.72 -17.45 -1.57
C PRO A 86 7.71 -15.91 -1.61
N VAL A 87 6.73 -15.31 -0.91
CA VAL A 87 6.60 -13.85 -0.84
C VAL A 87 7.73 -13.27 0.01
N ASP A 88 8.59 -12.48 -0.61
CA ASP A 88 9.70 -11.75 0.02
C ASP A 88 9.32 -10.30 0.38
N LEU A 89 8.48 -9.69 -0.46
CA LEU A 89 8.09 -8.29 -0.38
C LEU A 89 6.56 -8.20 -0.32
N LEU A 90 6.03 -7.44 0.63
CA LEU A 90 4.60 -7.19 0.73
C LEU A 90 4.32 -5.69 0.71
N VAL A 91 3.37 -5.28 -0.12
CA VAL A 91 2.83 -3.91 -0.11
C VAL A 91 1.33 -3.94 0.13
N THR A 92 0.87 -3.40 1.26
CA THR A 92 -0.55 -3.26 1.55
C THR A 92 -1.04 -1.89 1.08
N SER A 93 -1.61 -1.86 -0.14
CA SER A 93 -2.13 -0.64 -0.77
C SER A 93 -3.65 -0.66 -0.98
N ALA A 94 -4.32 -1.78 -0.72
CA ALA A 94 -5.77 -1.84 -0.73
C ALA A 94 -6.36 -0.91 0.32
N GLY A 95 -7.41 -0.19 -0.05
CA GLY A 95 -8.08 0.72 0.88
C GLY A 95 -9.26 1.43 0.24
N ILE A 96 -10.17 1.90 1.07
CA ILE A 96 -11.32 2.71 0.70
C ILE A 96 -11.36 3.99 1.54
N ALA A 97 -11.92 5.04 0.93
CA ALA A 97 -12.16 6.33 1.57
C ALA A 97 -13.52 6.88 1.07
N PRO A 98 -14.64 6.32 1.51
CA PRO A 98 -15.94 6.85 1.16
C PRO A 98 -16.09 8.28 1.70
N THR A 99 -16.94 9.07 1.07
CA THR A 99 -17.25 10.42 1.54
C THR A 99 -17.97 10.35 2.87
N GLU A 100 -17.43 10.99 3.89
CA GLU A 100 -18.03 11.12 5.21
C GLU A 100 -18.65 12.52 5.37
N VAL A 101 -19.82 12.60 5.98
CA VAL A 101 -20.39 13.88 6.43
C VAL A 101 -19.69 14.28 7.74
N ARG A 102 -19.38 15.56 7.89
CA ARG A 102 -18.66 16.06 9.06
C ARG A 102 -19.40 15.71 10.37
N GLY A 103 -18.75 14.88 11.18
CA GLY A 103 -19.30 14.46 12.49
C GLY A 103 -20.29 13.32 12.43
N GLU A 104 -20.62 12.80 11.24
CA GLU A 104 -21.59 11.72 11.06
C GLU A 104 -20.94 10.55 10.33
N VAL A 105 -20.80 9.43 11.01
CA VAL A 105 -20.29 8.18 10.43
C VAL A 105 -21.26 7.05 10.75
N PRO A 106 -22.02 6.56 9.77
CA PRO A 106 -22.85 5.37 9.96
C PRO A 106 -21.99 4.19 10.43
N LEU A 107 -22.48 3.41 11.39
CA LEU A 107 -21.73 2.28 11.95
C LEU A 107 -21.31 1.27 10.86
N GLU A 108 -22.13 1.07 9.85
CA GLU A 108 -21.81 0.18 8.72
C GLU A 108 -20.63 0.73 7.91
N THR A 109 -20.62 2.03 7.60
CA THR A 109 -19.50 2.70 6.92
C THR A 109 -18.21 2.60 7.75
N TRP A 110 -18.31 2.80 9.07
CA TRP A 110 -17.21 2.60 10.00
C TRP A 110 -16.66 1.17 9.89
N ARG A 111 -17.53 0.16 10.03
CA ARG A 111 -17.13 -1.26 9.97
C ARG A 111 -16.46 -1.60 8.64
N GLN A 112 -17.03 -1.14 7.53
CA GLN A 112 -16.47 -1.38 6.19
C GLN A 112 -15.07 -0.77 6.04
N ILE A 113 -14.87 0.47 6.51
CA ILE A 113 -13.56 1.13 6.45
C ILE A 113 -12.53 0.39 7.31
N ILE A 114 -12.90 -0.02 8.53
CA ILE A 114 -12.01 -0.79 9.40
C ILE A 114 -11.67 -2.13 8.77
N ALA A 115 -12.64 -2.87 8.29
CA ALA A 115 -12.43 -4.18 7.68
C ALA A 115 -11.47 -4.09 6.47
N VAL A 116 -11.68 -3.13 5.55
CA VAL A 116 -10.83 -3.04 4.36
C VAL A 116 -9.46 -2.42 4.69
N ASN A 117 -9.40 -1.33 5.46
CA ASN A 117 -8.16 -0.57 5.65
C ASN A 117 -7.27 -1.15 6.76
N VAL A 118 -7.87 -1.68 7.83
CA VAL A 118 -7.13 -2.20 9.00
C VAL A 118 -6.95 -3.71 8.88
N ASP A 119 -8.07 -4.49 8.81
CA ASP A 119 -7.96 -5.93 8.68
C ASP A 119 -7.32 -6.32 7.36
N GLY A 120 -7.62 -5.59 6.27
CA GLY A 120 -6.99 -5.76 4.96
C GLY A 120 -5.50 -5.38 4.91
N THR A 121 -4.97 -4.73 5.95
CA THR A 121 -3.52 -4.57 6.17
C THR A 121 -2.98 -5.68 7.08
N PHE A 122 -3.67 -5.94 8.18
CA PHE A 122 -3.30 -6.95 9.17
C PHE A 122 -3.23 -8.37 8.57
N LEU A 123 -4.28 -8.80 7.89
CA LEU A 123 -4.39 -10.18 7.39
C LEU A 123 -3.26 -10.58 6.42
N PRO A 124 -2.93 -9.79 5.36
CA PRO A 124 -1.82 -10.13 4.49
C PRO A 124 -0.47 -10.15 5.20
N VAL A 125 -0.22 -9.21 6.15
CA VAL A 125 1.02 -9.21 6.93
C VAL A 125 1.13 -10.49 7.76
N MET A 126 0.06 -10.87 8.46
CA MET A 126 0.06 -12.10 9.27
C MET A 126 0.18 -13.35 8.43
N ALA A 127 -0.36 -13.37 7.20
CA ALA A 127 -0.30 -14.51 6.31
C ALA A 127 1.12 -14.79 5.76
N VAL A 128 1.97 -13.75 5.60
CA VAL A 128 3.32 -13.92 5.03
C VAL A 128 4.44 -13.94 6.08
N LYS A 129 4.20 -13.44 7.31
CA LYS A 129 5.24 -13.20 8.31
C LYS A 129 6.03 -14.46 8.70
N ASP A 130 5.34 -15.58 8.91
CA ASP A 130 5.99 -16.80 9.39
C ASP A 130 6.96 -17.37 8.34
N GLY A 131 6.58 -17.35 7.06
CA GLY A 131 7.45 -17.70 5.96
C GLY A 131 8.65 -16.75 5.83
N MET A 132 8.44 -15.45 5.99
CA MET A 132 9.52 -14.46 5.99
C MET A 132 10.48 -14.67 7.17
N ILE A 133 9.97 -14.89 8.38
CA ILE A 133 10.78 -15.15 9.58
C ILE A 133 11.60 -16.42 9.40
N ALA A 134 10.98 -17.51 8.93
CA ALA A 134 11.67 -18.80 8.71
C ALA A 134 12.83 -18.68 7.70
N ARG A 135 12.71 -17.78 6.71
CA ARG A 135 13.77 -17.50 5.74
C ARG A 135 14.77 -16.43 6.18
N GLY A 136 14.55 -15.77 7.32
CA GLY A 136 15.36 -14.64 7.79
C GLY A 136 15.27 -13.40 6.91
N PHE A 137 14.24 -13.28 6.07
CA PHE A 137 14.07 -12.15 5.13
C PHE A 137 12.61 -11.83 4.87
N GLY A 138 12.26 -10.57 5.07
CA GLY A 138 10.97 -9.99 4.69
C GLY A 138 11.05 -8.46 4.63
N ARG A 139 10.36 -7.85 3.67
CA ARG A 139 10.27 -6.39 3.54
C ARG A 139 8.81 -6.02 3.32
N ILE A 140 8.26 -5.18 4.19
CA ILE A 140 6.84 -4.82 4.18
C ILE A 140 6.69 -3.30 4.13
N VAL A 141 5.83 -2.81 3.24
CA VAL A 141 5.40 -1.42 3.18
C VAL A 141 3.89 -1.34 3.30
N CYS A 142 3.41 -0.61 4.31
CA CYS A 142 1.98 -0.36 4.52
C CYS A 142 1.62 1.07 4.11
N PHE A 143 0.61 1.22 3.25
CA PHE A 143 0.11 2.55 2.89
C PHE A 143 -0.87 3.08 3.94
N ALA A 144 -0.36 4.01 4.77
CA ALA A 144 -1.13 4.84 5.67
C ALA A 144 -1.72 6.08 4.93
N SER A 145 -1.74 7.22 5.57
CA SER A 145 -2.12 8.53 5.01
C SER A 145 -1.74 9.63 5.98
N ILE A 146 -1.51 10.86 5.51
CA ILE A 146 -1.45 12.04 6.40
C ILE A 146 -2.76 12.28 7.16
N ALA A 147 -3.88 11.68 6.71
CA ALA A 147 -5.14 11.72 7.45
C ALA A 147 -5.07 10.96 8.79
N GLY A 148 -4.19 9.95 8.91
CA GLY A 148 -3.91 9.28 10.19
C GLY A 148 -2.95 10.02 11.11
N LEU A 149 -2.32 11.12 10.63
CA LEU A 149 -1.30 11.86 11.37
C LEU A 149 -1.77 13.24 11.82
N ARG A 150 -2.90 13.72 11.30
CA ARG A 150 -3.48 15.03 11.64
C ARG A 150 -5.00 15.00 11.61
N PRO A 151 -5.68 15.91 12.33
CA PRO A 151 -7.15 15.96 12.36
C PRO A 151 -7.78 16.15 10.99
N ARG A 152 -8.85 15.38 10.70
CA ARG A 152 -9.66 15.44 9.49
C ARG A 152 -11.14 15.27 9.87
N PRO A 153 -11.85 16.36 10.19
CA PRO A 153 -13.21 16.30 10.77
C PRO A 153 -14.28 15.71 9.85
N ALA A 154 -14.02 15.60 8.54
CA ALA A 154 -14.91 14.94 7.57
C ALA A 154 -14.36 13.59 7.07
N MET A 155 -13.49 12.95 7.86
CA MET A 155 -12.87 11.66 7.53
C MET A 155 -12.57 10.87 8.82
N LEU A 156 -13.55 10.77 9.75
CA LEU A 156 -13.31 10.21 11.08
C LEU A 156 -12.90 8.73 11.02
N ALA A 157 -13.68 7.90 10.34
CA ALA A 157 -13.38 6.48 10.22
C ALA A 157 -12.11 6.23 9.39
N TYR A 158 -11.96 6.94 8.27
CA TYR A 158 -10.78 6.82 7.43
C TYR A 158 -9.51 7.22 8.19
N SER A 159 -9.51 8.36 8.88
CA SER A 159 -8.36 8.83 9.66
C SER A 159 -8.00 7.85 10.77
N THR A 160 -9.00 7.33 11.48
CA THR A 160 -8.79 6.30 12.51
C THR A 160 -8.17 5.05 11.91
N SER A 161 -8.67 4.57 10.76
CA SER A 161 -8.11 3.39 10.10
C SER A 161 -6.65 3.58 9.71
N LYS A 162 -6.28 4.76 9.21
CA LYS A 162 -4.89 5.05 8.78
C LYS A 162 -3.95 5.30 9.96
N ALA A 163 -4.45 5.80 11.09
CA ALA A 163 -3.70 5.86 12.36
C ALA A 163 -3.45 4.44 12.92
N ALA A 164 -4.45 3.55 12.84
CA ALA A 164 -4.30 2.15 13.25
C ALA A 164 -3.21 1.42 12.45
N VAL A 165 -3.13 1.63 11.13
CA VAL A 165 -2.08 1.07 10.27
C VAL A 165 -0.68 1.50 10.74
N VAL A 166 -0.50 2.78 11.13
CA VAL A 166 0.76 3.29 11.67
C VAL A 166 1.13 2.59 12.97
N GLY A 167 0.17 2.48 13.92
CA GLY A 167 0.39 1.79 15.20
C GLY A 167 0.72 0.31 15.01
N PHE A 168 0.01 -0.37 14.11
CA PHE A 168 0.26 -1.77 13.76
C PHE A 168 1.67 -1.99 13.22
N ALA A 169 2.09 -1.21 12.22
CA ALA A 169 3.41 -1.36 11.61
C ALA A 169 4.55 -1.11 12.62
N ARG A 170 4.40 -0.13 13.52
CA ARG A 170 5.36 0.12 14.61
C ARG A 170 5.51 -1.09 15.53
N SER A 171 4.41 -1.66 15.99
CA SER A 171 4.45 -2.84 16.87
C SER A 171 5.04 -4.06 16.16
N CYS A 172 4.69 -4.27 14.90
CA CYS A 172 5.25 -5.37 14.09
C CYS A 172 6.76 -5.22 13.86
N SER A 173 7.30 -3.99 13.79
CA SER A 173 8.73 -3.77 13.56
C SER A 173 9.61 -4.33 14.67
N GLU A 174 9.14 -4.29 15.92
CA GLU A 174 9.82 -4.93 17.05
C GLU A 174 9.54 -6.44 17.10
N ALA A 175 8.28 -6.83 16.91
CA ALA A 175 7.86 -8.22 17.04
C ALA A 175 8.48 -9.15 15.98
N PHE A 176 8.81 -8.65 14.78
CA PHE A 176 9.29 -9.45 13.66
C PHE A 176 10.79 -9.23 13.36
N ALA A 177 11.45 -8.36 14.10
CA ALA A 177 12.90 -8.17 13.97
C ALA A 177 13.67 -9.43 14.43
N PRO A 178 14.87 -9.68 13.89
CA PRO A 178 15.56 -8.93 12.83
C PRO A 178 15.18 -9.37 11.41
N ALA A 179 14.31 -10.37 11.24
CA ALA A 179 14.03 -10.99 9.94
C ALA A 179 13.24 -10.08 9.00
N ILE A 180 12.30 -9.28 9.54
CA ILE A 180 11.40 -8.46 8.75
C ILE A 180 11.61 -6.97 9.05
N ARG A 181 11.75 -6.16 8.00
CA ARG A 181 11.57 -4.72 8.07
C ARG A 181 10.17 -4.35 7.61
N ILE A 182 9.48 -3.56 8.41
CA ILE A 182 8.13 -3.06 8.09
C ILE A 182 8.07 -1.55 8.31
N ASN A 183 7.60 -0.82 7.30
CA ASN A 183 7.49 0.63 7.34
C ASN A 183 6.15 1.10 6.75
N CYS A 184 5.74 2.31 7.10
CA CYS A 184 4.60 2.97 6.50
C CYS A 184 5.02 4.07 5.53
N ILE A 185 4.22 4.26 4.48
CA ILE A 185 4.20 5.49 3.70
C ILE A 185 2.90 6.21 4.04
N ALA A 186 2.97 7.50 4.34
CA ALA A 186 1.81 8.37 4.58
C ALA A 186 1.69 9.40 3.45
N PRO A 187 0.99 9.08 2.36
CA PRO A 187 0.80 10.00 1.24
C PRO A 187 -0.06 11.21 1.62
N GLY A 188 0.21 12.33 0.94
CA GLY A 188 -0.72 13.44 0.84
C GLY A 188 -1.83 13.21 -0.18
N LEU A 189 -2.21 14.27 -0.91
CA LEU A 189 -3.11 14.16 -2.04
C LEU A 189 -2.33 13.63 -3.25
N ILE A 190 -2.70 12.45 -3.73
CA ILE A 190 -2.10 11.79 -4.89
C ILE A 190 -3.13 11.68 -6.01
N ASP A 191 -2.71 11.89 -7.25
CA ASP A 191 -3.56 11.83 -8.43
C ASP A 191 -3.93 10.38 -8.77
N THR A 192 -5.04 9.95 -8.19
CA THR A 192 -5.60 8.59 -8.35
C THR A 192 -7.12 8.69 -8.49
N ASP A 193 -7.75 7.62 -8.91
CA ASP A 193 -9.21 7.55 -9.06
C ASP A 193 -9.96 7.76 -7.72
N MET A 194 -9.33 7.46 -6.58
CA MET A 194 -9.98 7.51 -5.26
C MET A 194 -10.37 8.93 -4.84
N PRO A 195 -9.51 9.95 -4.89
CA PRO A 195 -9.92 11.32 -4.59
C PRO A 195 -10.65 12.01 -5.75
N ALA A 196 -10.44 11.61 -7.01
CA ALA A 196 -11.04 12.27 -8.16
C ALA A 196 -12.58 12.24 -8.15
N ALA A 197 -13.17 11.16 -7.63
CA ALA A 197 -14.64 11.00 -7.58
C ALA A 197 -15.34 11.89 -6.53
N SER A 198 -14.60 12.47 -5.56
CA SER A 198 -15.17 13.22 -4.43
C SER A 198 -14.71 14.68 -4.33
N LEU A 199 -13.80 15.14 -5.21
CA LEU A 199 -13.22 16.47 -5.15
C LEU A 199 -13.76 17.37 -6.26
N THR A 200 -14.47 18.45 -5.88
CA THR A 200 -14.77 19.51 -6.85
C THR A 200 -13.48 20.23 -7.26
N PRO A 201 -13.45 20.89 -8.45
CA PRO A 201 -12.28 21.66 -8.89
C PRO A 201 -11.79 22.67 -7.83
N GLU A 202 -12.73 23.33 -7.13
CA GLU A 202 -12.41 24.33 -6.10
C GLU A 202 -11.78 23.69 -4.86
N ILE A 203 -12.27 22.51 -4.44
CA ILE A 203 -11.66 21.77 -3.33
C ILE A 203 -10.27 21.28 -3.72
N ARG A 204 -10.13 20.78 -4.94
CA ARG A 204 -8.85 20.35 -5.49
C ARG A 204 -7.84 21.49 -5.50
N GLN A 205 -8.24 22.69 -6.01
CA GLN A 205 -7.36 23.86 -6.04
C GLN A 205 -6.96 24.30 -4.62
N ARG A 206 -7.90 24.39 -3.69
CA ARG A 206 -7.58 24.70 -2.28
C ARG A 206 -6.58 23.72 -1.66
N MET A 207 -6.66 22.43 -2.01
CA MET A 207 -5.72 21.45 -1.53
C MET A 207 -4.32 21.64 -2.14
N ILE A 208 -4.23 22.01 -3.42
CA ILE A 208 -2.99 22.37 -4.09
C ILE A 208 -2.37 23.62 -3.43
N ASP A 209 -3.16 24.67 -3.21
CA ASP A 209 -2.70 25.93 -2.61
C ASP A 209 -2.17 25.71 -1.18
N ALA A 210 -2.79 24.81 -0.45
CA ALA A 210 -2.37 24.43 0.90
C ALA A 210 -1.15 23.47 0.92
N THR A 211 -0.68 23.01 -0.24
CA THR A 211 0.50 22.13 -0.36
C THR A 211 1.73 23.01 -0.66
N PRO A 212 2.80 22.97 0.15
CA PRO A 212 3.99 23.79 -0.11
C PRO A 212 4.56 23.62 -1.51
N LEU A 213 4.63 22.38 -2.03
CA LEU A 213 5.10 22.10 -3.41
C LEU A 213 4.08 22.51 -4.50
N LYS A 214 2.93 23.09 -4.16
CA LYS A 214 1.93 23.67 -5.08
C LYS A 214 1.45 22.71 -6.19
N ARG A 215 1.41 21.43 -5.91
CA ARG A 215 0.90 20.40 -6.82
C ARG A 215 0.35 19.19 -6.07
N ILE A 216 -0.34 18.33 -6.79
CA ILE A 216 -0.72 16.98 -6.36
C ILE A 216 0.47 16.04 -6.64
N GLY A 217 0.69 15.06 -5.77
CA GLY A 217 1.66 14.00 -5.98
C GLY A 217 1.19 12.99 -7.03
N ARG A 218 2.11 12.30 -7.67
CA ARG A 218 1.82 11.24 -8.63
C ARG A 218 1.98 9.86 -7.98
N PRO A 219 1.22 8.84 -8.42
CA PRO A 219 1.38 7.46 -7.94
C PRO A 219 2.81 6.94 -8.05
N GLU A 220 3.53 7.32 -9.10
CA GLU A 220 4.91 6.91 -9.35
C GLU A 220 5.86 7.42 -8.25
N GLU A 221 5.62 8.61 -7.69
CA GLU A 221 6.43 9.14 -6.59
C GLU A 221 6.27 8.30 -5.32
N MET A 222 5.09 7.76 -5.10
CA MET A 222 4.85 6.80 -4.00
C MET A 222 5.52 5.46 -4.27
N ALA A 223 5.54 5.02 -5.53
CA ALA A 223 6.19 3.78 -5.93
C ALA A 223 7.72 3.84 -5.77
N GLU A 224 8.36 4.99 -6.05
CA GLU A 224 9.79 5.19 -5.80
C GLU A 224 10.12 5.07 -4.30
N LEU A 225 9.31 5.68 -3.44
CA LEU A 225 9.52 5.58 -1.99
C LEU A 225 9.28 4.15 -1.48
N ALA A 226 8.28 3.45 -2.03
CA ALA A 226 8.03 2.05 -1.70
C ALA A 226 9.22 1.17 -2.11
N LEU A 227 9.75 1.35 -3.32
CA LEU A 227 10.96 0.65 -3.77
C LEU A 227 12.14 0.90 -2.81
N PHE A 228 12.41 2.17 -2.47
CA PHE A 228 13.48 2.49 -1.53
C PHE A 228 13.33 1.73 -0.21
N LEU A 229 12.15 1.76 0.41
CA LEU A 229 11.90 1.10 1.69
C LEU A 229 11.96 -0.45 1.59
N LEU A 230 11.64 -1.02 0.44
CA LEU A 230 11.73 -2.46 0.20
C LEU A 230 13.15 -2.93 -0.14
N SER A 231 14.02 -2.03 -0.61
CA SER A 231 15.39 -2.35 -1.04
C SER A 231 16.38 -2.38 0.13
N GLU A 232 17.60 -2.87 -0.14
CA GLU A 232 18.69 -2.87 0.84
C GLU A 232 19.23 -1.47 1.14
N ARG A 233 18.90 -0.45 0.33
CA ARG A 233 19.23 0.95 0.61
C ARG A 233 18.59 1.47 1.91
N ALA A 234 17.47 0.84 2.32
CA ALA A 234 16.78 1.13 3.59
C ALA A 234 17.08 0.09 4.68
N SER A 235 18.26 -0.56 4.65
CA SER A 235 18.60 -1.69 5.54
C SER A 235 18.53 -1.34 7.04
N PHE A 236 18.68 -0.06 7.41
CA PHE A 236 18.61 0.40 8.80
C PHE A 236 17.32 1.16 9.13
N ILE A 237 16.26 0.99 8.28
CA ILE A 237 14.96 1.67 8.45
C ILE A 237 13.88 0.62 8.68
N THR A 238 13.30 0.59 9.89
CA THR A 238 12.11 -0.21 10.24
C THR A 238 11.25 0.54 11.26
N GLY A 239 9.94 0.28 11.29
CA GLY A 239 8.97 0.93 12.18
C GLY A 239 8.68 2.39 11.84
N GLN A 240 9.20 2.92 10.73
CA GLN A 240 9.07 4.33 10.39
C GLN A 240 7.82 4.62 9.56
N THR A 241 7.32 5.86 9.70
CA THR A 241 6.26 6.41 8.84
C THR A 241 6.85 7.53 8.00
N CYS A 242 7.09 7.24 6.72
CA CYS A 242 7.63 8.21 5.78
C CYS A 242 6.48 9.04 5.20
N VAL A 243 6.45 10.34 5.52
CA VAL A 243 5.46 11.28 4.98
C VAL A 243 5.88 11.72 3.59
N ALA A 244 4.98 11.59 2.60
CA ALA A 244 5.18 12.00 1.22
C ALA A 244 3.96 12.79 0.73
N ASP A 245 3.91 14.08 1.08
CA ASP A 245 2.70 14.90 0.96
C ASP A 245 2.93 16.32 0.41
N GLY A 246 4.13 16.57 -0.09
CA GLY A 246 4.51 17.89 -0.61
C GLY A 246 4.66 18.96 0.48
N GLY A 247 4.87 18.55 1.74
CA GLY A 247 5.13 19.43 2.87
C GLY A 247 3.89 19.86 3.66
N ARG A 248 2.75 19.18 3.50
CA ARG A 248 1.49 19.52 4.22
C ARG A 248 1.51 19.15 5.70
N VAL A 249 2.29 18.14 6.07
CA VAL A 249 2.48 17.69 7.45
C VAL A 249 3.97 17.60 7.71
N THR A 250 4.43 18.37 8.67
CA THR A 250 5.77 18.24 9.23
C THR A 250 5.64 17.55 10.58
N LEU A 251 6.32 16.43 10.74
CA LEU A 251 6.44 15.75 12.02
C LEU A 251 7.67 16.33 12.73
N PRO A 252 7.62 16.48 14.08
CA PRO A 252 8.77 16.93 14.86
C PRO A 252 9.91 15.92 14.80
#